data_9da75e6ff0a53b896d3ea334cc8e780f
#
_entry.id   9da75e6ff0a53b896d3ea334cc8e780f
#
_cell.length_a   1.000
_cell.length_b   1.000
_cell.length_c   1.000
_cell.angle_alpha   90.00
_cell.angle_beta   90.00
_cell.angle_gamma   90.00
#
_symmetry.space_group_name_H-M   'P 1'
#
loop_
_entity.id
_entity.type
_entity.pdbx_description
1 polymer ?
#
loop_
_entity_poly.entity_id
_entity_poly.type
_entity_poly.pdbx_seq_one_letter_code
_entity_poly.pdbx_strand_id
1 'polypeptide(L)'
;MADLVFVAGLSHAPGLTGWLDQAPPREQKALTDGFNQLGELLRASEPDLIIGLANDHLLNMPLHDLHDFCVGTAGKWDGPAEWFRDWVNVAPYNVPGAPETAHIMFEEVAKRNFDVTSKSELLFDDNWSVPLKYLTPEYDIPLLPIHMNCVVPPVPDPEH
;
A
#
# COMPACT_ATOMS: atom_id res chain seq x y z
N MET A 1 -15.54 -11.36 15.23
CA MET A 1 -15.97 -10.77 13.94
C MET A 1 -15.09 -9.54 13.77
N ALA A 2 -14.50 -9.32 12.60
CA ALA A 2 -13.72 -8.10 12.37
C ALA A 2 -14.67 -6.96 12.01
N ASP A 3 -14.38 -5.76 12.51
CA ASP A 3 -15.16 -4.56 12.21
C ASP A 3 -14.36 -3.66 11.27
N LEU A 4 -15.02 -3.08 10.27
CA LEU A 4 -14.44 -2.08 9.38
C LEU A 4 -14.56 -0.71 10.06
N VAL A 5 -13.46 -0.23 10.65
CA VAL A 5 -13.46 0.99 11.48
C VAL A 5 -13.06 2.25 10.72
N PHE A 6 -12.36 2.11 9.58
CA PHE A 6 -11.91 3.23 8.76
C PHE A 6 -11.75 2.84 7.29
N VAL A 7 -12.06 3.75 6.39
CA VAL A 7 -11.80 3.61 4.93
C VAL A 7 -11.30 4.93 4.38
N ALA A 8 -10.22 4.90 3.61
CA ALA A 8 -9.71 6.07 2.90
C ALA A 8 -9.18 5.70 1.52
N GLY A 9 -9.28 6.64 0.59
CA GLY A 9 -8.60 6.60 -0.69
C GLY A 9 -7.66 7.78 -0.80
N LEU A 10 -6.41 7.55 -1.23
CA LEU A 10 -5.40 8.60 -1.30
C LEU A 10 -4.44 8.40 -2.47
N SER A 11 -3.77 9.47 -2.87
CA SER A 11 -2.73 9.42 -3.89
C SER A 11 -1.43 8.87 -3.32
N HIS A 12 -0.69 8.12 -4.13
CA HIS A 12 0.66 7.65 -3.84
C HIS A 12 1.72 8.29 -4.75
N ALA A 13 1.38 9.39 -5.43
CA ALA A 13 2.33 10.03 -6.35
C ALA A 13 3.67 10.33 -5.68
N PRO A 14 4.83 9.93 -6.27
CA PRO A 14 6.15 10.03 -5.63
C PRO A 14 6.54 11.49 -5.32
N GLY A 15 6.01 12.46 -6.08
CA GLY A 15 6.22 13.88 -5.84
C GLY A 15 5.67 14.39 -4.50
N LEU A 16 4.74 13.69 -3.88
CA LEU A 16 4.19 14.06 -2.58
C LEU A 16 5.22 13.99 -1.44
N THR A 17 6.25 13.19 -1.61
CA THR A 17 7.36 13.08 -0.65
C THR A 17 8.70 13.48 -1.25
N GLY A 18 8.90 13.24 -2.55
CA GLY A 18 10.17 13.44 -3.23
C GLY A 18 10.50 14.90 -3.54
N TRP A 19 9.50 15.67 -3.96
CA TRP A 19 9.70 17.07 -4.40
C TRP A 19 8.47 17.96 -4.18
N LEU A 20 7.73 17.74 -3.10
CA LEU A 20 6.56 18.54 -2.75
C LEU A 20 6.91 20.04 -2.58
N ASP A 21 8.15 20.34 -2.21
CA ASP A 21 8.70 21.70 -2.06
C ASP A 21 8.70 22.51 -3.36
N GLN A 22 8.59 21.86 -4.52
CA GLN A 22 8.47 22.52 -5.83
C GLN A 22 7.03 22.98 -6.14
N ALA A 23 6.03 22.50 -5.40
CA ALA A 23 4.65 22.96 -5.55
C ALA A 23 4.45 24.36 -4.92
N PRO A 24 3.44 25.14 -5.33
CA PRO A 24 3.11 26.38 -4.66
C PRO A 24 2.84 26.21 -3.16
N PRO A 25 3.30 27.10 -2.27
CA PRO A 25 3.21 26.92 -0.82
C PRO A 25 1.79 26.64 -0.29
N ARG A 26 0.75 27.19 -0.92
CA ARG A 26 -0.64 26.93 -0.57
C ARG A 26 -1.03 25.48 -0.83
N GLU A 27 -0.55 24.91 -1.92
CA GLU A 27 -0.83 23.53 -2.32
C GLU A 27 -0.05 22.56 -1.46
N GLN A 28 1.23 22.84 -1.18
CA GLN A 28 2.03 22.07 -0.22
C GLN A 28 1.29 21.94 1.12
N LYS A 29 0.83 23.09 1.65
CA LYS A 29 0.11 23.11 2.93
C LYS A 29 -1.20 22.33 2.87
N ALA A 30 -1.99 22.50 1.82
CA ALA A 30 -3.27 21.83 1.68
C ALA A 30 -3.11 20.30 1.60
N LEU A 31 -2.11 19.83 0.86
CA LEU A 31 -1.79 18.40 0.77
C LEU A 31 -1.32 17.83 2.10
N THR A 32 -0.36 18.51 2.75
CA THR A 32 0.18 18.06 4.04
C THR A 32 -0.91 18.04 5.12
N ASP A 33 -1.73 19.09 5.22
CA ASP A 33 -2.83 19.16 6.18
C ASP A 33 -3.84 18.03 5.92
N GLY A 34 -4.20 17.77 4.65
CA GLY A 34 -5.12 16.70 4.29
C GLY A 34 -4.61 15.31 4.66
N PHE A 35 -3.35 15.00 4.37
CA PHE A 35 -2.75 13.72 4.76
C PHE A 35 -2.62 13.58 6.28
N ASN A 36 -2.21 14.62 6.98
CA ASN A 36 -2.12 14.61 8.45
C ASN A 36 -3.51 14.37 9.07
N GLN A 37 -4.54 15.03 8.57
CA GLN A 37 -5.92 14.81 9.03
C GLN A 37 -6.37 13.35 8.81
N LEU A 38 -6.05 12.75 7.67
CA LEU A 38 -6.33 11.33 7.43
C LEU A 38 -5.59 10.43 8.41
N GLY A 39 -4.32 10.72 8.69
CA GLY A 39 -3.53 9.98 9.69
C GLY A 39 -4.10 10.09 11.09
N GLU A 40 -4.57 11.27 11.50
CA GLU A 40 -5.25 11.49 12.79
C GLU A 40 -6.56 10.69 12.88
N LEU A 41 -7.38 10.69 11.82
CA LEU A 41 -8.62 9.92 11.76
C LEU A 41 -8.36 8.41 11.80
N LEU A 42 -7.36 7.94 11.07
CA LEU A 42 -6.95 6.54 11.11
C LEU A 42 -6.55 6.12 12.52
N ARG A 43 -5.68 6.89 13.18
CA ARG A 43 -5.26 6.57 14.56
C ARG A 43 -6.42 6.64 15.55
N ALA A 44 -7.32 7.60 15.40
CA ALA A 44 -8.50 7.73 16.26
C ALA A 44 -9.49 6.55 16.12
N SER A 45 -9.43 5.82 15.01
CA SER A 45 -10.23 4.60 14.81
C SER A 45 -9.63 3.34 15.43
N GLU A 46 -8.42 3.44 15.99
CA GLU A 46 -7.68 2.35 16.68
C GLU A 46 -7.65 1.02 15.89
N PRO A 47 -7.21 1.00 14.62
CA PRO A 47 -7.23 -0.21 13.83
C PRO A 47 -6.14 -1.19 14.28
N ASP A 48 -6.47 -2.48 14.33
CA ASP A 48 -5.51 -3.57 14.58
C ASP A 48 -4.71 -3.95 13.33
N LEU A 49 -5.23 -3.62 12.14
CA LEU A 49 -4.69 -4.00 10.85
C LEU A 49 -5.11 -3.00 9.76
N ILE A 50 -4.19 -2.67 8.88
CA ILE A 50 -4.46 -1.98 7.61
C ILE A 50 -4.49 -3.02 6.49
N ILE A 51 -5.60 -3.13 5.77
CA ILE A 51 -5.67 -3.82 4.49
C ILE A 51 -5.58 -2.75 3.41
N GLY A 52 -4.47 -2.75 2.68
CA GLY A 52 -4.23 -1.77 1.64
C GLY A 52 -4.31 -2.38 0.25
N LEU A 53 -4.98 -1.70 -0.68
CA LEU A 53 -4.97 -2.03 -2.10
C LEU A 53 -4.23 -0.94 -2.86
N ALA A 54 -3.21 -1.32 -3.62
CA ALA A 54 -2.41 -0.39 -4.40
C ALA A 54 -2.06 -0.97 -5.77
N ASN A 55 -1.78 -0.08 -6.74
CA ASN A 55 -1.30 -0.51 -8.04
C ASN A 55 0.05 -1.23 -7.91
N ASP A 56 0.24 -2.30 -8.67
CA ASP A 56 1.59 -2.79 -8.94
C ASP A 56 2.17 -2.09 -10.17
N HIS A 57 3.36 -1.54 -10.03
CA HIS A 57 4.06 -0.87 -11.13
C HIS A 57 4.97 -1.83 -11.91
N LEU A 58 4.54 -3.09 -12.09
CA LEU A 58 5.29 -4.22 -12.68
C LEU A 58 6.54 -4.60 -11.88
N LEU A 59 6.53 -4.29 -10.60
CA LEU A 59 7.62 -4.53 -9.69
C LEU A 59 7.49 -5.90 -9.02
N ASN A 60 6.32 -6.21 -8.53
CA ASN A 60 6.01 -7.45 -7.83
C ASN A 60 5.29 -8.48 -8.71
N MET A 61 4.60 -8.02 -9.76
CA MET A 61 3.95 -8.83 -10.78
C MET A 61 4.54 -8.49 -12.16
N PRO A 62 5.71 -9.04 -12.53
CA PRO A 62 6.32 -8.79 -13.83
C PRO A 62 5.52 -9.46 -14.96
N LEU A 63 5.71 -9.00 -16.21
CA LEU A 63 4.94 -9.45 -17.37
C LEU A 63 4.87 -10.97 -17.60
N HIS A 64 5.85 -11.71 -17.10
CA HIS A 64 5.89 -13.19 -17.23
C HIS A 64 5.22 -13.93 -16.05
N ASP A 65 4.79 -13.19 -15.01
CA ASP A 65 4.12 -13.70 -13.80
C ASP A 65 3.05 -12.68 -13.37
N LEU A 66 2.20 -12.31 -14.32
CA LEU A 66 1.17 -11.30 -14.13
C LEU A 66 -0.13 -11.95 -13.69
N HIS A 67 -0.68 -11.43 -12.60
CA HIS A 67 -1.99 -11.79 -12.04
C HIS A 67 -2.84 -10.53 -11.87
N ASP A 68 -4.13 -10.69 -11.64
CA ASP A 68 -5.00 -9.57 -11.31
C ASP A 68 -4.64 -8.97 -9.95
N PHE A 69 -4.34 -9.84 -8.98
CA PHE A 69 -3.99 -9.44 -7.61
C PHE A 69 -2.82 -10.25 -7.06
N CYS A 70 -2.04 -9.62 -6.18
CA CYS A 70 -0.99 -10.26 -5.39
C CYS A 70 -1.15 -9.89 -3.92
N VAL A 71 -1.36 -10.88 -3.07
CA VAL A 71 -1.48 -10.72 -1.61
C VAL A 71 -0.13 -10.91 -0.95
N GLY A 72 0.32 -9.94 -0.18
CA GLY A 72 1.55 -10.04 0.61
C GLY A 72 1.34 -10.85 1.89
N THR A 73 2.18 -11.88 2.11
CA THR A 73 2.02 -12.86 3.20
C THR A 73 3.17 -12.86 4.21
N ALA A 74 4.08 -11.89 4.18
CA ALA A 74 5.17 -11.82 5.15
C ALA A 74 4.72 -11.31 6.53
N GLY A 75 5.50 -11.65 7.55
CA GLY A 75 5.32 -11.10 8.91
C GLY A 75 5.90 -9.70 9.11
N LYS A 76 6.64 -9.19 8.11
CA LYS A 76 7.27 -7.88 8.13
C LYS A 76 7.56 -7.43 6.70
N TRP A 77 7.45 -6.13 6.48
CA TRP A 77 7.77 -5.48 5.21
C TRP A 77 8.86 -4.43 5.42
N ASP A 78 9.83 -4.40 4.53
CA ASP A 78 10.89 -3.40 4.49
C ASP A 78 10.69 -2.47 3.28
N GLY A 79 10.83 -1.18 3.48
CA GLY A 79 10.70 -0.17 2.44
C GLY A 79 11.50 1.10 2.70
N PRO A 80 11.56 2.00 1.75
CA PRO A 80 11.30 1.77 0.33
C PRO A 80 12.35 0.84 -0.30
N ALA A 81 12.05 0.29 -1.48
CA ALA A 81 13.04 -0.43 -2.28
C ALA A 81 14.30 0.44 -2.45
N GLU A 82 15.50 -0.15 -2.31
CA GLU A 82 16.74 0.61 -2.19
C GLU A 82 16.97 1.60 -3.33
N TRP A 83 16.72 1.17 -4.57
CA TRP A 83 16.89 1.98 -5.77
C TRP A 83 15.86 3.11 -5.92
N PHE A 84 14.80 3.10 -5.10
CA PHE A 84 13.67 4.05 -5.15
C PHE A 84 13.74 5.11 -4.06
N ARG A 85 14.58 4.92 -3.04
CA ARG A 85 14.69 5.78 -1.83
C ARG A 85 14.88 7.24 -2.13
N ASP A 86 15.85 7.54 -2.99
CA ASP A 86 16.21 8.92 -3.32
C ASP A 86 15.06 9.63 -4.05
N TRP A 87 14.28 8.87 -4.83
CA TRP A 87 13.19 9.44 -5.59
C TRP A 87 11.99 9.78 -4.71
N VAL A 88 11.59 8.89 -3.81
CA VAL A 88 10.46 9.16 -2.89
C VAL A 88 10.87 9.97 -1.67
N ASN A 89 12.17 10.19 -1.43
CA ASN A 89 12.68 10.90 -0.26
C ASN A 89 12.06 10.40 1.06
N VAL A 90 12.02 9.08 1.21
CA VAL A 90 11.54 8.39 2.41
C VAL A 90 12.70 7.58 2.99
N ALA A 91 13.00 7.79 4.27
CA ALA A 91 14.00 7.01 4.97
C ALA A 91 13.62 5.52 5.01
N PRO A 92 14.61 4.60 5.08
CA PRO A 92 14.31 3.19 5.27
C PRO A 92 13.41 2.97 6.49
N TYR A 93 12.40 2.14 6.31
CA TYR A 93 11.43 1.77 7.35
C TYR A 93 11.12 0.28 7.30
N ASN A 94 10.49 -0.20 8.36
CA ASN A 94 9.81 -1.48 8.34
C ASN A 94 8.45 -1.37 9.04
N VAL A 95 7.50 -2.17 8.57
CA VAL A 95 6.14 -2.22 9.09
C VAL A 95 5.78 -3.70 9.36
N PRO A 96 5.12 -4.03 10.48
CA PRO A 96 4.64 -5.38 10.73
C PRO A 96 3.72 -5.86 9.59
N GLY A 97 3.79 -7.15 9.26
CA GLY A 97 2.83 -7.80 8.37
C GLY A 97 1.77 -8.58 9.16
N ALA A 98 0.81 -9.16 8.45
CA ALA A 98 -0.28 -9.94 9.03
C ALA A 98 -0.42 -11.30 8.32
N PRO A 99 0.57 -12.20 8.42
CA PRO A 99 0.65 -13.41 7.61
C PRO A 99 -0.55 -14.35 7.78
N GLU A 100 -1.06 -14.52 8.99
CA GLU A 100 -2.22 -15.38 9.24
C GLU A 100 -3.48 -14.86 8.52
N THR A 101 -3.77 -13.58 8.69
CA THR A 101 -4.91 -12.93 8.01
C THR A 101 -4.73 -12.95 6.48
N ALA A 102 -3.50 -12.71 6.02
CA ALA A 102 -3.18 -12.73 4.59
C ALA A 102 -3.40 -14.12 3.95
N HIS A 103 -3.00 -15.19 4.62
CA HIS A 103 -3.25 -16.55 4.14
C HIS A 103 -4.74 -16.87 4.08
N ILE A 104 -5.50 -16.51 5.12
CA ILE A 104 -6.95 -16.70 5.12
C ILE A 104 -7.60 -15.92 3.98
N MET A 105 -7.21 -14.65 3.80
CA MET A 105 -7.72 -13.81 2.72
C MET A 105 -7.40 -14.41 1.34
N PHE A 106 -6.15 -14.79 1.10
CA PHE A 106 -5.71 -15.40 -0.15
C PHE A 106 -6.54 -16.64 -0.49
N GLU A 107 -6.73 -17.56 0.47
CA GLU A 107 -7.53 -18.76 0.28
C GLU A 107 -9.00 -18.46 -0.05
N GLU A 108 -9.59 -17.49 0.65
CA GLU A 108 -11.00 -17.14 0.44
C GLU A 108 -11.24 -16.43 -0.91
N VAL A 109 -10.29 -15.62 -1.34
CA VAL A 109 -10.34 -14.93 -2.64
C VAL A 109 -10.13 -15.95 -3.77
N ALA A 110 -9.15 -16.84 -3.65
CA ALA A 110 -8.89 -17.90 -4.63
C ALA A 110 -10.09 -18.85 -4.81
N LYS A 111 -10.79 -19.23 -3.73
CA LYS A 111 -12.01 -20.03 -3.78
C LYS A 111 -13.15 -19.37 -4.57
N ARG A 112 -13.10 -18.06 -4.74
CA ARG A 112 -14.09 -17.27 -5.50
C ARG A 112 -13.67 -17.04 -6.96
N ASN A 113 -12.65 -17.74 -7.42
CA ASN A 113 -12.10 -17.70 -8.78
C ASN A 113 -11.49 -16.35 -9.20
N PHE A 114 -11.02 -15.54 -8.26
CA PHE A 114 -10.16 -14.42 -8.61
C PHE A 114 -8.79 -14.92 -9.07
N ASP A 115 -8.23 -14.26 -10.07
CA ASP A 115 -6.83 -14.48 -10.45
C ASP A 115 -5.91 -13.79 -9.43
N VAL A 116 -5.50 -14.55 -8.43
CA VAL A 116 -4.73 -14.06 -7.28
C VAL A 116 -3.51 -14.92 -7.03
N THR A 117 -2.38 -14.28 -6.81
CA THR A 117 -1.14 -14.91 -6.32
C THR A 117 -0.81 -14.40 -4.92
N SER A 118 0.14 -15.05 -4.24
CA SER A 118 0.66 -14.58 -2.95
C SER A 118 2.17 -14.59 -2.93
N LYS A 119 2.77 -13.60 -2.28
CA LYS A 119 4.23 -13.46 -2.15
C LYS A 119 4.63 -13.09 -0.72
N SER A 120 5.69 -13.72 -0.22
CA SER A 120 6.32 -13.40 1.07
C SER A 120 7.44 -12.36 0.94
N GLU A 121 7.78 -11.98 -0.28
CA GLU A 121 8.76 -10.94 -0.59
C GLU A 121 8.13 -9.96 -1.55
N LEU A 122 7.97 -8.71 -1.13
CA LEU A 122 7.45 -7.62 -1.94
C LEU A 122 8.39 -6.43 -1.86
N LEU A 123 8.55 -5.75 -2.98
CA LEU A 123 9.25 -4.49 -3.06
C LEU A 123 8.24 -3.34 -2.93
N PHE A 124 8.51 -2.42 -2.02
CA PHE A 124 7.67 -1.25 -1.79
C PHE A 124 8.29 -0.04 -2.49
N ASP A 125 7.56 0.52 -3.45
CA ASP A 125 7.88 1.78 -4.12
C ASP A 125 7.04 2.93 -3.54
N ASP A 126 6.59 3.88 -4.34
CA ASP A 126 5.73 4.99 -3.92
C ASP A 126 4.34 4.51 -3.47
N ASN A 127 3.86 3.41 -4.05
CA ASN A 127 2.53 2.87 -3.76
C ASN A 127 2.27 2.63 -2.26
N TRP A 128 3.30 2.25 -1.50
CA TRP A 128 3.24 2.07 -0.04
C TRP A 128 4.00 3.15 0.71
N SER A 129 5.17 3.56 0.21
CA SER A 129 6.07 4.44 0.96
C SER A 129 5.48 5.83 1.16
N VAL A 130 4.75 6.36 0.17
CA VAL A 130 4.10 7.67 0.28
C VAL A 130 2.94 7.64 1.27
N PRO A 131 1.94 6.73 1.13
CA PRO A 131 0.84 6.64 2.09
C PRO A 131 1.30 6.38 3.52
N LEU A 132 2.19 5.41 3.73
CA LEU A 132 2.64 5.05 5.07
C LEU A 132 3.37 6.19 5.77
N LYS A 133 4.21 6.96 5.05
CA LYS A 133 4.90 8.13 5.60
C LYS A 133 3.95 9.13 6.23
N TYR A 134 2.77 9.33 5.66
CA TYR A 134 1.79 10.30 6.15
C TYR A 134 0.79 9.72 7.12
N LEU A 135 0.26 8.53 6.84
CA LEU A 135 -0.81 7.96 7.65
C LEU A 135 -0.30 7.26 8.91
N THR A 136 0.84 6.60 8.81
CA THR A 136 1.44 5.80 9.89
C THR A 136 2.94 6.08 10.01
N PRO A 137 3.35 7.31 10.32
CA PRO A 137 4.77 7.70 10.36
C PRO A 137 5.60 6.90 11.36
N GLU A 138 4.96 6.25 12.33
CA GLU A 138 5.59 5.34 13.30
C GLU A 138 5.74 3.90 12.75
N TYR A 139 5.09 3.56 11.63
CA TYR A 139 5.10 2.24 10.98
C TYR A 139 4.75 1.08 11.93
N ASP A 140 3.88 1.30 12.88
CA ASP A 140 3.56 0.40 14.00
C ASP A 140 2.26 -0.39 13.82
N ILE A 141 1.39 -0.02 12.87
CA ILE A 141 0.15 -0.73 12.57
C ILE A 141 0.45 -1.82 11.53
N PRO A 142 0.09 -3.09 11.78
CA PRO A 142 0.29 -4.16 10.81
C PRO A 142 -0.35 -3.85 9.44
N LEU A 143 0.36 -4.18 8.36
CA LEU A 143 -0.08 -3.99 6.98
C LEU A 143 -0.25 -5.34 6.27
N LEU A 144 -1.41 -5.53 5.67
CA LEU A 144 -1.68 -6.57 4.68
C LEU A 144 -1.74 -5.89 3.29
N PRO A 145 -0.64 -5.92 2.51
CA PRO A 145 -0.61 -5.28 1.22
C PRO A 145 -1.24 -6.16 0.14
N ILE A 146 -2.08 -5.58 -0.69
CA ILE A 146 -2.63 -6.20 -1.90
C ILE A 146 -2.21 -5.35 -3.09
N HIS A 147 -1.42 -5.91 -3.98
CA HIS A 147 -1.09 -5.29 -5.25
C HIS A 147 -2.11 -5.66 -6.30
N MET A 148 -2.46 -4.71 -7.14
CA MET A 148 -3.44 -4.89 -8.21
C MET A 148 -2.82 -4.53 -9.56
N ASN A 149 -3.05 -5.36 -10.57
CA ASN A 149 -2.68 -5.04 -11.95
C ASN A 149 -3.60 -3.94 -12.49
N CYS A 150 -3.06 -2.74 -12.64
CA CYS A 150 -3.76 -1.60 -13.25
C CYS A 150 -3.08 -1.11 -14.52
N VAL A 151 -1.98 -1.75 -14.94
CA VAL A 151 -1.07 -1.25 -15.97
C VAL A 151 -1.16 -2.04 -17.28
N VAL A 152 -1.33 -3.36 -17.18
CA VAL A 152 -1.26 -4.26 -18.34
C VAL A 152 -2.60 -4.93 -18.60
N PRO A 153 -3.21 -4.75 -19.78
CA PRO A 153 -4.42 -5.47 -20.14
C PRO A 153 -4.18 -7.00 -20.29
N PRO A 154 -5.18 -7.84 -19.93
CA PRO A 154 -6.42 -7.42 -19.30
C PRO A 154 -6.21 -6.93 -17.87
N VAL A 155 -6.93 -5.90 -17.48
CA VAL A 155 -6.98 -5.46 -16.06
C VAL A 155 -8.14 -6.16 -15.36
N PRO A 156 -8.12 -6.26 -14.00
CA PRO A 156 -9.21 -6.83 -13.24
C PRO A 156 -10.58 -6.26 -13.64
N ASP A 157 -11.56 -7.13 -13.81
CA ASP A 157 -12.92 -6.72 -14.12
C ASP A 157 -13.59 -6.15 -12.85
N PRO A 158 -14.12 -4.91 -12.89
CA PRO A 158 -14.77 -4.32 -11.72
C PRO A 158 -16.08 -5.01 -11.31
N GLU A 159 -16.58 -5.96 -12.09
CA GLU A 159 -17.75 -6.76 -11.76
C GLU A 159 -17.40 -8.04 -10.97
N HIS A 160 -16.10 -8.30 -10.75
CA HIS A 160 -15.61 -9.41 -9.94
C HIS A 160 -15.36 -9.02 -8.48
#